data_9bddfa3cc0469a3ffb498b6fa7eb635a
#
_entry.id   9bddfa3cc0469a3ffb498b6fa7eb635a
#
_cell.length_a   1.000
_cell.length_b   1.000
_cell.length_c   1.000
_cell.angle_alpha   90.00
_cell.angle_beta   90.00
_cell.angle_gamma   90.00
#
_symmetry.space_group_name_H-M   'P 1'
#
loop_
_entity.id
_entity.type
_entity.pdbx_description
1 polymer ?
#
loop_
_entity_poly.entity_id
_entity_poly.type
_entity_poly.pdbx_seq_one_letter_code
_entity_poly.pdbx_strand_id
1 'polypeptide(L)'
;MEDRYTLTDLPGECEKYYTIDWYVDAVTETLEHSNLQVIFRRFWGSALDHALIASGVAFKTQEAAERNKYAVYKALTGKEWGNE
;
A
#
# COMPACT_ATOMS: atom_id res chain seq x y z
N MET A 1 10.59 -12.12 9.42
CA MET A 1 9.12 -12.11 9.50
C MET A 1 8.60 -10.72 9.17
N GLU A 2 7.67 -10.63 8.27
CA GLU A 2 7.15 -9.35 7.85
C GLU A 2 5.94 -8.94 8.68
N ASP A 3 5.85 -7.65 8.97
CA ASP A 3 4.72 -7.07 9.67
C ASP A 3 3.61 -6.79 8.67
N ARG A 4 3.05 -7.84 8.14
CA ARG A 4 2.08 -7.80 7.06
C ARG A 4 0.86 -8.63 7.43
N TYR A 5 -0.33 -8.09 7.17
CA TYR A 5 -1.55 -8.86 7.35
C TYR A 5 -1.73 -9.85 6.20
N THR A 6 -2.41 -10.96 6.48
CA THR A 6 -2.73 -11.98 5.50
C THR A 6 -4.18 -12.37 5.66
N LEU A 7 -4.70 -13.17 4.71
CA LEU A 7 -6.08 -13.60 4.79
C LEU A 7 -6.36 -14.53 5.98
N THR A 8 -5.30 -15.10 6.55
CA THR A 8 -5.42 -15.93 7.77
C THR A 8 -5.01 -15.16 9.03
N ASP A 9 -4.59 -13.90 8.88
CA ASP A 9 -4.18 -13.04 9.99
C ASP A 9 -4.69 -11.64 9.69
N LEU A 10 -6.00 -11.47 9.86
CA LEU A 10 -6.69 -10.22 9.52
C LEU A 10 -6.60 -9.21 10.66
N PRO A 11 -6.70 -7.90 10.35
CA PRO A 11 -6.84 -6.89 11.39
C PRO A 11 -8.13 -7.10 12.16
N GLY A 12 -8.17 -6.63 13.40
CA GLY A 12 -9.42 -6.59 14.17
C GLY A 12 -10.35 -5.54 13.59
N GLU A 13 -11.63 -5.60 13.98
CA GLU A 13 -12.62 -4.62 13.53
C GLU A 13 -12.18 -3.22 13.91
N CYS A 14 -12.23 -2.31 12.96
CA CYS A 14 -11.81 -0.90 13.10
C CYS A 14 -10.31 -0.74 13.40
N GLU A 15 -9.54 -1.80 13.35
CA GLU A 15 -8.10 -1.70 13.57
C GLU A 15 -7.43 -1.09 12.35
N LYS A 16 -6.39 -0.31 12.58
CA LYS A 16 -5.64 0.31 11.49
C LYS A 16 -4.73 -0.70 10.82
N TYR A 17 -4.61 -0.56 9.51
CA TYR A 17 -3.51 -1.17 8.79
C TYR A 17 -2.94 -0.11 7.85
N TYR A 18 -1.71 -0.31 7.42
CA TYR A 18 -0.98 0.68 6.62
C TYR A 18 -0.79 0.14 5.21
N THR A 19 -1.00 1.01 4.23
CA THR A 19 -0.83 0.64 2.84
C THR A 19 -0.20 1.81 2.10
N ILE A 20 -0.06 1.67 0.79
CA ILE A 20 0.64 2.64 -0.03
C ILE A 20 -0.37 3.32 -0.94
N ASP A 21 -0.22 4.62 -1.09
CA ASP A 21 -1.02 5.39 -2.03
C ASP A 21 -0.08 6.24 -2.87
N TRP A 22 -0.48 6.55 -4.08
CA TRP A 22 0.34 7.41 -4.93
C TRP A 22 -0.55 8.29 -5.79
N TYR A 23 0.06 9.40 -6.16
CA TYR A 23 -0.57 10.38 -7.04
C TYR A 23 0.38 10.64 -8.19
N VAL A 24 -0.13 10.56 -9.41
CA VAL A 24 0.62 10.88 -10.61
C VAL A 24 -0.01 12.13 -11.21
N ASP A 25 0.81 13.14 -11.49
CA ASP A 25 0.33 14.38 -12.08
C ASP A 25 -0.24 14.08 -13.47
N ALA A 26 -1.56 14.19 -13.60
CA ALA A 26 -2.25 13.87 -14.84
C ALA A 26 -1.97 14.88 -15.95
N VAL A 27 -1.52 16.07 -15.59
CA VAL A 27 -1.22 17.11 -16.59
C VAL A 27 0.10 16.84 -17.29
N THR A 28 1.15 16.55 -16.51
CA THR A 28 2.47 16.28 -17.06
C THR A 28 2.68 14.82 -17.40
N GLU A 29 1.87 13.93 -16.80
CA GLU A 29 1.97 12.49 -16.96
C GLU A 29 3.38 11.96 -16.60
N THR A 30 4.04 12.62 -15.67
CA THR A 30 5.37 12.21 -15.20
C THR A 30 5.33 11.94 -13.70
N LEU A 31 6.37 11.25 -13.21
CA LEU A 31 6.50 11.00 -11.79
C LEU A 31 7.19 12.15 -11.05
N GLU A 32 7.63 13.18 -11.78
CA GLU A 32 8.36 14.30 -11.20
C GLU A 32 7.54 15.03 -10.13
N HIS A 33 6.24 15.20 -10.39
CA HIS A 33 5.33 15.88 -9.47
C HIS A 33 4.42 14.90 -8.75
N SER A 34 4.82 13.64 -8.75
CA SER A 34 4.01 12.59 -8.14
C SER A 34 4.40 12.37 -6.69
N ASN A 35 3.54 11.67 -5.97
CA ASN A 35 3.73 11.44 -4.56
C ASN A 35 3.45 9.98 -4.23
N LEU A 36 4.42 9.35 -3.60
CA LEU A 36 4.30 7.97 -3.13
C LEU A 36 4.38 8.01 -1.61
N GLN A 37 3.30 7.64 -0.95
CA GLN A 37 3.20 7.81 0.49
C GLN A 37 2.54 6.61 1.15
N VAL A 38 2.81 6.49 2.44
CA VAL A 38 2.14 5.50 3.29
C VAL A 38 0.90 6.17 3.86
N ILE A 39 -0.22 5.46 3.78
CA ILE A 39 -1.47 5.91 4.39
C ILE A 39 -1.97 4.80 5.30
N PHE A 40 -2.90 5.13 6.20
CA PHE A 40 -3.55 4.11 6.99
C PHE A 40 -5.02 4.01 6.59
N ARG A 41 -5.58 2.83 6.80
CA ARG A 41 -7.01 2.59 6.64
C ARG A 41 -7.49 1.80 7.85
N ARG A 42 -8.79 1.88 8.12
CA ARG A 42 -9.38 1.05 9.16
C ARG A 42 -10.05 -0.14 8.51
N PHE A 43 -9.90 -1.28 9.13
CA PHE A 43 -10.44 -2.52 8.60
C PHE A 43 -11.93 -2.62 8.88
N TRP A 44 -12.74 -2.68 7.84
CA TRP A 44 -14.18 -2.84 7.93
C TRP A 44 -14.67 -4.14 7.33
N GLY A 45 -13.76 -4.97 6.81
CA GLY A 45 -14.12 -6.21 6.15
C GLY A 45 -14.67 -6.01 4.75
N SER A 46 -14.42 -4.85 4.14
CA SER A 46 -14.89 -4.57 2.79
C SER A 46 -14.13 -5.37 1.75
N ALA A 47 -14.67 -5.41 0.52
CA ALA A 47 -13.99 -6.08 -0.57
C ALA A 47 -12.61 -5.45 -0.84
N LEU A 48 -12.50 -4.13 -0.71
CA LEU A 48 -11.23 -3.45 -0.90
C LEU A 48 -10.22 -3.86 0.17
N ASP A 49 -10.66 -3.93 1.44
CA ASP A 49 -9.79 -4.36 2.52
C ASP A 49 -9.22 -5.76 2.24
N HIS A 50 -10.09 -6.68 1.85
CA HIS A 50 -9.67 -8.05 1.56
C HIS A 50 -8.75 -8.11 0.35
N ALA A 51 -9.01 -7.30 -0.67
CA ALA A 51 -8.18 -7.26 -1.86
C ALA A 51 -6.78 -6.75 -1.54
N LEU A 52 -6.67 -5.71 -0.72
CA LEU A 52 -5.38 -5.16 -0.32
C LEU A 52 -4.58 -6.18 0.49
N ILE A 53 -5.25 -6.86 1.41
CA ILE A 53 -4.61 -7.87 2.24
C ILE A 53 -4.15 -9.05 1.38
N ALA A 54 -5.00 -9.52 0.49
CA ALA A 54 -4.66 -10.64 -0.39
C ALA A 54 -3.50 -10.32 -1.31
N SER A 55 -3.37 -9.06 -1.71
CA SER A 55 -2.28 -8.61 -2.58
C SER A 55 -0.97 -8.40 -1.81
N GLY A 56 -0.98 -8.53 -0.48
CA GLY A 56 0.22 -8.39 0.31
C GLY A 56 0.65 -6.95 0.53
N VAL A 57 -0.28 -6.01 0.43
CA VAL A 57 0.05 -4.58 0.55
C VAL A 57 -0.59 -3.94 1.79
N ALA A 58 -0.99 -4.75 2.75
CA ALA A 58 -1.54 -4.28 4.02
C ALA A 58 -0.54 -4.62 5.14
N PHE A 59 0.02 -3.60 5.77
CA PHE A 59 1.09 -3.76 6.74
C PHE A 59 0.59 -3.45 8.15
N LYS A 60 1.21 -4.09 9.14
CA LYS A 60 0.81 -3.93 10.54
C LYS A 60 1.37 -2.64 11.14
N THR A 61 2.48 -2.13 10.60
CA THR A 61 3.11 -0.92 11.10
C THR A 61 3.42 0.05 9.96
N GLN A 62 3.51 1.33 10.31
CA GLN A 62 3.90 2.34 9.34
C GLN A 62 5.32 2.09 8.84
N GLU A 63 6.21 1.67 9.73
CA GLU A 63 7.59 1.40 9.36
C GLU A 63 7.72 0.30 8.32
N ALA A 64 6.94 -0.77 8.48
CA ALA A 64 6.95 -1.87 7.52
C ALA A 64 6.47 -1.39 6.15
N ALA A 65 5.42 -0.55 6.12
CA ALA A 65 4.91 0.01 4.88
C ALA A 65 5.96 0.91 4.23
N GLU A 66 6.65 1.74 5.01
CA GLU A 66 7.70 2.62 4.49
C GLU A 66 8.84 1.83 3.87
N ARG A 67 9.26 0.75 4.52
CA ARG A 67 10.35 -0.08 3.99
C ARG A 67 9.98 -0.75 2.67
N ASN A 68 8.69 -0.99 2.45
CA ASN A 68 8.22 -1.78 1.32
C ASN A 68 7.54 -0.96 0.23
N LYS A 69 7.44 0.37 0.40
CA LYS A 69 6.59 1.16 -0.49
C LYS A 69 7.00 1.11 -1.96
N TYR A 70 8.28 1.10 -2.24
CA TYR A 70 8.73 1.04 -3.64
C TYR A 70 8.46 -0.33 -4.24
N ALA A 71 8.67 -1.38 -3.45
CA ALA A 71 8.38 -2.73 -3.91
C ALA A 71 6.89 -2.93 -4.14
N VAL A 72 6.05 -2.37 -3.27
CA VAL A 72 4.60 -2.44 -3.43
C VAL A 72 4.17 -1.71 -4.70
N TYR A 73 4.70 -0.51 -4.92
CA TYR A 73 4.37 0.25 -6.12
C TYR A 73 4.73 -0.55 -7.38
N LYS A 74 5.93 -1.13 -7.39
CA LYS A 74 6.37 -1.93 -8.54
C LYS A 74 5.48 -3.17 -8.74
N ALA A 75 5.09 -3.82 -7.65
CA ALA A 75 4.23 -5.00 -7.73
C ALA A 75 2.86 -4.66 -8.31
N LEU A 76 2.31 -3.50 -7.98
CA LEU A 76 0.98 -3.11 -8.42
C LEU A 76 0.96 -2.50 -9.82
N THR A 77 2.03 -1.84 -10.23
CA THR A 77 2.05 -1.12 -11.50
C THR A 77 2.97 -1.73 -12.54
N GLY A 78 3.91 -2.59 -12.12
CA GLY A 78 4.91 -3.15 -12.99
C GLY A 78 6.06 -2.20 -13.31
N LYS A 79 6.08 -1.03 -12.69
CA LYS A 79 7.09 0.01 -12.93
C LYS A 79 7.77 0.40 -11.65
N GLU A 80 9.02 0.79 -11.74
CA GLU A 80 9.74 1.31 -10.58
C GLU A 80 9.43 2.79 -10.40
N TRP A 81 9.30 3.21 -9.15
CA TRP A 81 9.03 4.61 -8.84
C TRP A 81 10.22 5.49 -9.24
N GLY A 82 9.90 6.58 -9.95
CA GLY A 82 10.92 7.53 -10.36
C GLY A 82 11.77 7.09 -11.55
N ASN A 83 11.46 5.94 -12.12
CA ASN A 83 12.23 5.38 -13.22
C ASN A 83 11.30 5.13 -14.40
N GLU A 84 11.21 6.08 -15.27
CA GLU A 84 10.30 6.03 -16.42
C GLU A 84 10.95 5.57 -17.69
#